data_388dca5355cab790c4caedb0ae7ee4b1
#
_entry.id   388dca5355cab790c4caedb0ae7ee4b1
#
_cell.length_a   1.000
_cell.length_b   1.000
_cell.length_c   1.000
_cell.angle_alpha   90.00
_cell.angle_beta   90.00
_cell.angle_gamma   90.00
#
_symmetry.space_group_name_H-M   'P 1'
#
loop_
_entity.id
_entity.type
_entity.pdbx_description
1 polymer ?
#
loop_
_entity_poly.entity_id
_entity_poly.type
_entity_poly.pdbx_seq_one_letter_code
_entity_poly.pdbx_strand_id
1 'polypeptide(L)'
;MKEPTLSEDRPVSGAAPRGTAGGPKAGGAGREPGWVLLARVVAAVAGGLALYAAFPSLNWWLCAPLGIALIVASLYGARPRRAAWLGYLGAAVFLFPTLAWVRTIGDDVWLMLVAIESVFYAAMAALVALVFRLPWWPLWFGGLWVAMEWARSLIPIGGFPWARVAFSQGESLFTSYAALGGAPLVSFAVALCGALLAHACLGRRRPPLRRAVPVALALAVPVLSFAVPRPGDEGRTVNVGIVQGNVPGRGMYVLGDEPAVVLKNHSNETKRLAQAARDGKLPKPDIVVLPENSTDIDPYRDEFAREIIHDSVRDVGVPTLIGAVVAIGETERATRSLVWDPVTGAGDYYDKQNLVPFGEYTPFKELVLALWERASLVGRQSVPGDKPGDLKMGPVTIGAVNCYEVAYDSTVRGTVRAGGTPLVVQANNASYAQSDLPTQQLAMYKLRAVEHNRAVVAAATTGISAYVTPDGKVSWQTRELVADMNVVKVPVRTQETLATKVGALPEWALMVMGAAAAGFAAWRGRRRGDRMRNE
;
A
#
# COMPACT_ATOMS: atom_id res chain seq x y z
N MET A 1 43.97 100.16 -37.68
CA MET A 1 44.23 99.50 -38.98
C MET A 1 43.73 98.11 -38.87
N LYS A 2 42.70 97.80 -39.66
CA LYS A 2 42.33 96.45 -40.16
C LYS A 2 41.96 95.37 -39.11
N GLU A 3 40.67 95.06 -38.85
CA GLU A 3 39.77 94.27 -39.66
C GLU A 3 40.22 92.86 -40.04
N PRO A 4 39.26 91.98 -40.31
CA PRO A 4 38.07 91.40 -39.62
C PRO A 4 38.16 89.87 -39.66
N THR A 5 37.35 89.18 -38.95
CA THR A 5 37.11 87.78 -39.35
C THR A 5 35.71 87.34 -38.97
N LEU A 6 35.14 86.76 -39.92
CA LEU A 6 33.84 86.18 -40.09
C LEU A 6 33.47 85.10 -39.05
N SER A 7 32.21 85.17 -38.57
CA SER A 7 31.49 84.10 -37.87
C SER A 7 31.11 83.03 -38.87
N GLU A 8 31.41 81.78 -38.56
CA GLU A 8 30.74 80.61 -39.17
C GLU A 8 29.75 79.99 -38.22
N ASP A 9 28.53 80.11 -38.60
CA ASP A 9 27.39 79.39 -38.02
C ASP A 9 27.54 77.88 -38.28
N ARG A 10 27.54 77.06 -37.22
CA ARG A 10 27.31 75.63 -37.34
C ARG A 10 25.88 75.30 -36.85
N PRO A 11 25.12 74.53 -37.62
CA PRO A 11 23.76 74.18 -37.25
C PRO A 11 23.76 73.22 -36.08
N VAL A 12 22.88 73.51 -35.12
CA VAL A 12 22.57 72.65 -33.94
C VAL A 12 21.91 71.38 -34.44
N SER A 13 22.62 70.24 -34.35
CA SER A 13 22.09 68.91 -34.57
C SER A 13 21.07 68.57 -33.51
N GLY A 14 19.81 68.33 -33.92
CA GLY A 14 18.69 67.94 -33.07
C GLY A 14 18.98 66.63 -32.34
N ALA A 15 18.92 66.69 -31.04
CA ALA A 15 18.93 65.53 -30.19
C ALA A 15 17.64 64.71 -30.41
N ALA A 16 17.77 63.52 -30.98
CA ALA A 16 16.66 62.56 -31.02
C ALA A 16 16.23 62.18 -29.60
N PRO A 17 14.93 61.99 -29.32
CA PRO A 17 14.48 61.61 -28.01
C PRO A 17 15.00 60.20 -27.72
N ARG A 18 15.75 60.02 -26.62
CA ARG A 18 16.11 58.73 -26.06
C ARG A 18 14.85 57.98 -25.76
N GLY A 19 14.52 56.95 -26.56
CA GLY A 19 13.49 55.97 -26.30
C GLY A 19 13.77 55.36 -24.94
N THR A 20 12.85 55.58 -24.01
CA THR A 20 12.80 54.87 -22.76
C THR A 20 12.71 53.39 -23.09
N ALA A 21 13.81 52.68 -22.85
CA ALA A 21 13.80 51.21 -22.87
C ALA A 21 12.73 50.76 -21.92
N GLY A 22 11.60 50.36 -22.47
CA GLY A 22 10.50 49.77 -21.70
C GLY A 22 11.03 48.56 -20.93
N GLY A 23 11.19 48.69 -19.64
CA GLY A 23 11.44 47.59 -18.76
C GLY A 23 10.41 46.48 -19.03
N PRO A 24 10.76 45.21 -18.87
CA PRO A 24 9.82 44.12 -19.13
C PRO A 24 8.56 44.35 -18.28
N LYS A 25 7.47 44.67 -18.95
CA LYS A 25 6.13 44.79 -18.33
C LYS A 25 5.95 43.54 -17.48
N ALA A 26 5.72 43.74 -16.18
CA ALA A 26 5.31 42.69 -15.26
C ALA A 26 4.16 41.94 -15.93
N GLY A 27 4.43 40.74 -16.40
CA GLY A 27 3.50 39.94 -17.19
C GLY A 27 2.22 39.75 -16.42
N GLY A 28 1.17 40.42 -16.86
CA GLY A 28 -0.19 40.13 -16.45
C GLY A 28 -0.39 38.62 -16.53
N ALA A 29 -1.18 38.08 -15.62
CA ALA A 29 -1.47 36.64 -15.51
C ALA A 29 -2.16 36.12 -16.79
N GLY A 30 -1.39 35.99 -17.87
CA GLY A 30 -1.83 35.43 -19.13
C GLY A 30 -2.35 34.02 -18.91
N ARG A 31 -3.54 33.74 -19.43
CA ARG A 31 -4.07 32.36 -19.49
C ARG A 31 -3.04 31.50 -20.21
N GLU A 32 -2.66 30.39 -19.57
CA GLU A 32 -1.83 29.37 -20.25
C GLU A 32 -2.51 28.97 -21.57
N PRO A 33 -1.75 28.79 -22.65
CA PRO A 33 -2.28 28.29 -23.92
C PRO A 33 -3.03 26.97 -23.70
N GLY A 34 -4.18 26.79 -24.37
CA GLY A 34 -5.03 25.59 -24.20
C GLY A 34 -4.31 24.28 -24.43
N TRP A 35 -3.36 24.23 -25.38
CA TRP A 35 -2.56 23.03 -25.67
C TRP A 35 -1.62 22.65 -24.50
N VAL A 36 -1.13 23.61 -23.70
CA VAL A 36 -0.32 23.32 -22.50
C VAL A 36 -1.17 22.65 -21.43
N LEU A 37 -2.39 23.16 -21.23
CA LEU A 37 -3.34 22.53 -20.31
C LEU A 37 -3.69 21.12 -20.77
N LEU A 38 -3.97 20.93 -22.06
CA LEU A 38 -4.25 19.61 -22.63
C LEU A 38 -3.08 18.65 -22.41
N ALA A 39 -1.84 19.08 -22.68
CA ALA A 39 -0.64 18.27 -22.46
C ALA A 39 -0.48 17.86 -20.99
N ARG A 40 -0.79 18.76 -20.04
CA ARG A 40 -0.79 18.46 -18.59
C ARG A 40 -1.84 17.42 -18.21
N VAL A 41 -3.06 17.56 -18.76
CA VAL A 41 -4.15 16.59 -18.52
C VAL A 41 -3.77 15.22 -19.07
N VAL A 42 -3.28 15.16 -20.31
CA VAL A 42 -2.81 13.91 -20.92
C VAL A 42 -1.69 13.27 -20.07
N ALA A 43 -0.73 14.06 -19.60
CA ALA A 43 0.35 13.55 -18.74
C ALA A 43 -0.18 13.04 -17.40
N ALA A 44 -1.15 13.73 -16.76
CA ALA A 44 -1.76 13.28 -15.51
C ALA A 44 -2.54 11.96 -15.69
N VAL A 45 -3.34 11.85 -16.75
CA VAL A 45 -4.09 10.65 -17.10
C VAL A 45 -3.15 9.48 -17.43
N ALA A 46 -2.16 9.70 -18.32
CA ALA A 46 -1.18 8.68 -18.66
C ALA A 46 -0.36 8.23 -17.44
N GLY A 47 -0.02 9.17 -16.54
CA GLY A 47 0.65 8.88 -15.28
C GLY A 47 -0.19 8.01 -14.34
N GLY A 48 -1.49 8.30 -14.21
CA GLY A 48 -2.43 7.49 -13.44
C GLY A 48 -2.60 6.08 -14.00
N LEU A 49 -2.76 5.94 -15.32
CA LEU A 49 -2.83 4.64 -15.99
C LEU A 49 -1.52 3.84 -15.85
N ALA A 50 -0.36 4.49 -15.92
CA ALA A 50 0.93 3.84 -15.72
C ALA A 50 1.07 3.36 -14.26
N LEU A 51 0.62 4.13 -13.26
CA LEU A 51 0.59 3.66 -11.87
C LEU A 51 -0.31 2.43 -11.72
N TYR A 52 -1.51 2.42 -12.31
CA TYR A 52 -2.36 1.24 -12.32
C TYR A 52 -1.66 0.03 -12.95
N ALA A 53 -1.00 0.21 -14.10
CA ALA A 53 -0.28 -0.87 -14.78
C ALA A 53 0.87 -1.47 -13.96
N ALA A 54 1.38 -0.73 -12.98
CA ALA A 54 2.40 -1.23 -12.06
C ALA A 54 1.84 -2.21 -11.01
N PHE A 55 0.55 -2.14 -10.71
CA PHE A 55 -0.09 -3.02 -9.74
C PHE A 55 -0.48 -4.37 -10.37
N PRO A 56 -0.62 -5.44 -9.55
CA PRO A 56 -1.32 -6.63 -10.00
C PRO A 56 -2.79 -6.27 -10.36
N SER A 57 -3.36 -6.77 -11.46
CA SER A 57 -3.00 -7.96 -12.27
C SER A 57 -1.91 -7.75 -13.33
N LEU A 58 -1.60 -6.51 -13.74
CA LEU A 58 -0.62 -6.29 -14.83
C LEU A 58 0.82 -6.47 -14.33
N ASN A 59 1.12 -6.00 -13.14
CA ASN A 59 2.42 -6.15 -12.45
C ASN A 59 3.63 -5.61 -13.24
N TRP A 60 3.42 -4.55 -14.05
CA TRP A 60 4.49 -3.89 -14.80
C TRP A 60 5.20 -2.86 -13.92
N TRP A 61 5.97 -3.33 -12.96
CA TRP A 61 6.57 -2.52 -11.90
C TRP A 61 7.32 -1.27 -12.38
N LEU A 62 7.96 -1.31 -13.58
CA LEU A 62 8.62 -0.16 -14.19
C LEU A 62 7.65 0.99 -14.51
N CYS A 63 6.38 0.70 -14.66
CA CYS A 63 5.36 1.72 -14.90
C CYS A 63 5.15 2.63 -13.69
N ALA A 64 5.52 2.22 -12.46
CA ALA A 64 5.39 3.07 -11.28
C ALA A 64 6.31 4.31 -11.34
N PRO A 65 7.64 4.22 -11.49
CA PRO A 65 8.48 5.41 -11.62
C PRO A 65 8.17 6.22 -12.90
N LEU A 66 7.76 5.58 -13.99
CA LEU A 66 7.34 6.28 -15.21
C LEU A 66 6.04 7.06 -15.02
N GLY A 67 5.05 6.44 -14.36
CA GLY A 67 3.78 7.09 -14.02
C GLY A 67 3.97 8.31 -13.12
N ILE A 68 4.81 8.16 -12.10
CA ILE A 68 5.20 9.27 -11.22
C ILE A 68 5.91 10.39 -12.02
N ALA A 69 6.81 10.04 -12.96
CA ALA A 69 7.47 11.03 -13.80
C ALA A 69 6.47 11.83 -14.65
N LEU A 70 5.45 11.18 -15.21
CA LEU A 70 4.37 11.83 -15.96
C LEU A 70 3.50 12.72 -15.08
N ILE A 71 3.12 12.26 -13.88
CA ILE A 71 2.40 13.09 -12.90
C ILE A 71 3.22 14.32 -12.56
N VAL A 72 4.50 14.18 -12.21
CA VAL A 72 5.40 15.30 -11.90
C VAL A 72 5.48 16.27 -13.09
N ALA A 73 5.59 15.77 -14.33
CA ALA A 73 5.62 16.60 -15.52
C ALA A 73 4.32 17.41 -15.69
N SER A 74 3.17 16.81 -15.37
CA SER A 74 1.88 17.51 -15.39
C SER A 74 1.80 18.66 -14.38
N LEU A 75 2.40 18.49 -13.19
CA LEU A 75 2.40 19.46 -12.10
C LEU A 75 3.44 20.58 -12.26
N TYR A 76 4.53 20.32 -13.00
CA TYR A 76 5.68 21.21 -13.05
C TYR A 76 5.32 22.61 -13.59
N GLY A 77 5.61 23.65 -12.78
CA GLY A 77 5.28 25.04 -13.12
C GLY A 77 3.79 25.39 -13.03
N ALA A 78 2.91 24.48 -12.63
CA ALA A 78 1.51 24.77 -12.37
C ALA A 78 1.34 25.60 -11.09
N ARG A 79 0.28 26.44 -11.02
CA ARG A 79 -0.14 27.08 -9.78
C ARG A 79 -0.70 26.03 -8.81
N PRO A 80 -0.60 26.22 -7.47
CA PRO A 80 -1.03 25.20 -6.49
C PRO A 80 -2.47 24.67 -6.71
N ARG A 81 -3.44 25.53 -7.00
CA ARG A 81 -4.83 25.10 -7.27
C ARG A 81 -4.94 24.21 -8.51
N ARG A 82 -4.19 24.52 -9.56
CA ARG A 82 -4.18 23.71 -10.78
C ARG A 82 -3.44 22.40 -10.55
N ALA A 83 -2.33 22.44 -9.81
CA ALA A 83 -1.59 21.23 -9.42
C ALA A 83 -2.49 20.30 -8.59
N ALA A 84 -3.26 20.83 -7.63
CA ALA A 84 -4.23 20.05 -6.88
C ALA A 84 -5.24 19.33 -7.78
N TRP A 85 -5.83 20.05 -8.74
CA TRP A 85 -6.78 19.43 -9.69
C TRP A 85 -6.13 18.35 -10.55
N LEU A 86 -4.92 18.60 -11.08
CA LEU A 86 -4.18 17.60 -11.88
C LEU A 86 -3.77 16.39 -11.04
N GLY A 87 -3.36 16.62 -9.79
CA GLY A 87 -3.05 15.54 -8.83
C GLY A 87 -4.28 14.71 -8.50
N TYR A 88 -5.43 15.35 -8.28
CA TYR A 88 -6.71 14.67 -8.10
C TYR A 88 -7.07 13.80 -9.32
N LEU A 89 -6.99 14.37 -10.52
CA LEU A 89 -7.29 13.67 -11.76
C LEU A 89 -6.39 12.46 -11.96
N GLY A 90 -5.06 12.63 -11.81
CA GLY A 90 -4.10 11.53 -11.95
C GLY A 90 -4.35 10.41 -10.93
N ALA A 91 -4.66 10.78 -9.69
CA ALA A 91 -5.01 9.82 -8.64
C ALA A 91 -6.34 9.12 -8.92
N ALA A 92 -7.37 9.84 -9.33
CA ALA A 92 -8.66 9.25 -9.66
C ALA A 92 -8.52 8.22 -10.80
N VAL A 93 -7.75 8.54 -11.85
CA VAL A 93 -7.45 7.62 -12.96
C VAL A 93 -6.65 6.39 -12.50
N PHE A 94 -5.76 6.55 -11.53
CA PHE A 94 -5.01 5.45 -10.93
C PHE A 94 -5.89 4.57 -10.05
N LEU A 95 -6.60 5.18 -9.10
CA LEU A 95 -7.34 4.45 -8.06
C LEU A 95 -8.63 3.82 -8.58
N PHE A 96 -9.26 4.42 -9.60
CA PHE A 96 -10.51 3.93 -10.17
C PHE A 96 -10.42 2.46 -10.62
N PRO A 97 -9.48 2.05 -11.48
CA PRO A 97 -9.29 0.64 -11.81
C PRO A 97 -8.63 -0.17 -10.68
N THR A 98 -7.67 0.41 -9.94
CA THR A 98 -6.93 -0.31 -8.90
C THR A 98 -7.84 -0.79 -7.75
N LEU A 99 -8.87 -0.01 -7.43
CA LEU A 99 -9.85 -0.32 -6.38
C LEU A 99 -11.17 -0.86 -6.93
N ALA A 100 -11.22 -1.30 -8.19
CA ALA A 100 -12.45 -1.81 -8.82
C ALA A 100 -13.07 -3.00 -8.08
N TRP A 101 -12.30 -3.74 -7.31
CA TRP A 101 -12.79 -4.83 -6.47
C TRP A 101 -13.75 -4.37 -5.35
N VAL A 102 -13.69 -3.09 -4.93
CA VAL A 102 -14.63 -2.50 -3.95
C VAL A 102 -16.07 -2.46 -4.49
N ARG A 103 -16.28 -2.53 -5.79
CA ARG A 103 -17.59 -2.62 -6.44
C ARG A 103 -18.43 -3.81 -5.95
N THR A 104 -17.79 -4.84 -5.44
CA THR A 104 -18.48 -5.98 -4.80
C THR A 104 -19.33 -5.52 -3.61
N ILE A 105 -18.91 -4.48 -2.89
CA ILE A 105 -19.67 -3.85 -1.79
C ILE A 105 -20.75 -2.94 -2.37
N GLY A 106 -20.41 -2.12 -3.36
CA GLY A 106 -21.29 -1.19 -4.06
C GLY A 106 -20.52 -0.20 -4.93
N ASP A 107 -21.12 0.18 -6.07
CA ASP A 107 -20.53 1.18 -6.95
C ASP A 107 -20.42 2.56 -6.28
N ASP A 108 -21.35 2.90 -5.41
CA ASP A 108 -21.38 4.10 -4.58
C ASP A 108 -20.20 4.14 -3.59
N VAL A 109 -19.93 3.04 -2.89
CA VAL A 109 -18.79 2.90 -1.96
C VAL A 109 -17.47 3.04 -2.70
N TRP A 110 -17.34 2.37 -3.83
CA TRP A 110 -16.15 2.45 -4.67
C TRP A 110 -15.88 3.87 -5.16
N LEU A 111 -16.89 4.55 -5.71
CA LEU A 111 -16.75 5.94 -6.20
C LEU A 111 -16.40 6.89 -5.07
N MET A 112 -17.06 6.75 -3.91
CA MET A 112 -16.78 7.57 -2.72
C MET A 112 -15.35 7.35 -2.23
N LEU A 113 -14.89 6.10 -2.14
CA LEU A 113 -13.53 5.77 -1.71
C LEU A 113 -12.49 6.37 -2.67
N VAL A 114 -12.66 6.20 -3.98
CA VAL A 114 -11.76 6.79 -4.99
C VAL A 114 -11.72 8.31 -4.88
N ALA A 115 -12.88 8.94 -4.67
CA ALA A 115 -12.97 10.40 -4.53
C ALA A 115 -12.23 10.89 -3.27
N ILE A 116 -12.45 10.28 -2.11
CA ILE A 116 -11.80 10.64 -0.84
C ILE A 116 -10.29 10.43 -0.94
N GLU A 117 -9.85 9.26 -1.39
CA GLU A 117 -8.44 8.94 -1.53
C GLU A 117 -7.70 9.88 -2.49
N SER A 118 -8.35 10.33 -3.56
CA SER A 118 -7.79 11.28 -4.53
C SER A 118 -7.55 12.67 -3.94
N VAL A 119 -8.25 13.06 -2.86
CA VAL A 119 -8.04 14.35 -2.17
C VAL A 119 -6.63 14.44 -1.56
N PHE A 120 -6.09 13.33 -1.05
CA PHE A 120 -4.74 13.31 -0.49
C PHE A 120 -3.68 13.61 -1.55
N TYR A 121 -3.84 13.04 -2.74
CA TYR A 121 -2.96 13.34 -3.89
C TYR A 121 -3.12 14.79 -4.36
N ALA A 122 -4.33 15.35 -4.33
CA ALA A 122 -4.57 16.76 -4.64
C ALA A 122 -3.85 17.69 -3.66
N ALA A 123 -3.93 17.39 -2.36
CA ALA A 123 -3.24 18.14 -1.31
C ALA A 123 -1.72 18.07 -1.48
N MET A 124 -1.18 16.85 -1.70
CA MET A 124 0.23 16.67 -2.00
C MET A 124 0.67 17.47 -3.23
N ALA A 125 -0.08 17.39 -4.33
CA ALA A 125 0.26 18.08 -5.57
C ALA A 125 0.28 19.61 -5.41
N ALA A 126 -0.62 20.18 -4.58
CA ALA A 126 -0.58 21.60 -4.24
C ALA A 126 0.71 22.00 -3.51
N LEU A 127 1.17 21.17 -2.57
CA LEU A 127 2.43 21.36 -1.84
C LEU A 127 3.64 21.19 -2.76
N VAL A 128 3.62 20.20 -3.64
CA VAL A 128 4.66 19.95 -4.65
C VAL A 128 4.85 21.15 -5.56
N ALA A 129 3.79 21.85 -5.96
CA ALA A 129 3.89 23.06 -6.77
C ALA A 129 4.71 24.18 -6.11
N LEU A 130 4.77 24.24 -4.77
CA LEU A 130 5.63 25.14 -4.01
C LEU A 130 7.08 24.66 -3.99
N VAL A 131 7.27 23.37 -3.81
CA VAL A 131 8.58 22.72 -3.65
C VAL A 131 9.41 22.74 -4.94
N PHE A 132 8.82 22.77 -6.13
CA PHE A 132 9.55 22.89 -7.40
C PHE A 132 10.48 24.11 -7.49
N ARG A 133 10.30 25.10 -6.63
CA ARG A 133 11.15 26.31 -6.55
C ARG A 133 12.44 26.09 -5.73
N LEU A 134 12.53 24.98 -5.02
CA LEU A 134 13.67 24.63 -4.18
C LEU A 134 14.72 23.84 -4.98
N PRO A 135 16.02 23.96 -4.61
CA PRO A 135 17.03 23.01 -5.09
C PRO A 135 16.68 21.61 -4.58
N TRP A 136 17.12 20.60 -5.30
CA TRP A 136 16.89 19.18 -4.92
C TRP A 136 15.41 18.80 -4.79
N TRP A 137 14.50 19.50 -5.47
CA TRP A 137 13.06 19.25 -5.39
C TRP A 137 12.64 17.77 -5.61
N PRO A 138 13.36 16.91 -6.37
CA PRO A 138 13.01 15.50 -6.45
C PRO A 138 13.05 14.79 -5.09
N LEU A 139 14.00 15.16 -4.23
CA LEU A 139 14.11 14.60 -2.88
C LEU A 139 12.92 15.00 -2.01
N TRP A 140 12.56 16.28 -2.05
CA TRP A 140 11.42 16.81 -1.29
C TRP A 140 10.08 16.25 -1.80
N PHE A 141 9.99 16.01 -3.10
CA PHE A 141 8.83 15.33 -3.70
C PHE A 141 8.67 13.92 -3.13
N GLY A 142 9.74 13.13 -3.05
CA GLY A 142 9.70 11.79 -2.45
C GLY A 142 9.22 11.82 -1.00
N GLY A 143 9.69 12.79 -0.20
CA GLY A 143 9.22 12.97 1.18
C GLY A 143 7.74 13.34 1.27
N LEU A 144 7.23 14.21 0.39
CA LEU A 144 5.81 14.55 0.32
C LEU A 144 4.95 13.37 -0.15
N TRP A 145 5.48 12.50 -1.01
CA TRP A 145 4.79 11.28 -1.41
C TRP A 145 4.57 10.35 -0.21
N VAL A 146 5.62 10.12 0.59
CA VAL A 146 5.51 9.32 1.83
C VAL A 146 4.53 9.95 2.82
N ALA A 147 4.59 11.28 2.99
CA ALA A 147 3.66 12.00 3.87
C ALA A 147 2.21 11.85 3.42
N MET A 148 1.95 11.85 2.12
CA MET A 148 0.61 11.63 1.56
C MET A 148 0.15 10.18 1.80
N GLU A 149 0.99 9.18 1.53
CA GLU A 149 0.67 7.77 1.79
C GLU A 149 0.41 7.51 3.28
N TRP A 150 1.20 8.11 4.16
CA TRP A 150 0.99 8.05 5.61
C TRP A 150 -0.36 8.66 6.02
N ALA A 151 -0.67 9.87 5.54
CA ALA A 151 -1.91 10.56 5.89
C ALA A 151 -3.15 9.74 5.49
N ARG A 152 -3.18 9.21 4.26
CA ARG A 152 -4.30 8.38 3.78
C ARG A 152 -4.38 7.01 4.44
N SER A 153 -3.29 6.55 5.05
CA SER A 153 -3.25 5.28 5.80
C SER A 153 -3.80 5.40 7.22
N LEU A 154 -4.10 6.63 7.70
CA LEU A 154 -4.59 6.90 9.05
C LEU A 154 -5.90 7.69 9.07
N ILE A 155 -6.16 8.51 8.05
CA ILE A 155 -7.26 9.47 7.99
C ILE A 155 -8.15 9.18 6.76
N PRO A 156 -9.48 9.28 6.89
CA PRO A 156 -10.28 9.26 8.12
C PRO A 156 -10.44 7.84 8.67
N ILE A 157 -10.92 7.71 9.89
CA ILE A 157 -11.46 6.45 10.46
C ILE A 157 -10.47 5.26 10.36
N GLY A 158 -9.20 5.48 10.73
CA GLY A 158 -8.14 4.46 10.62
C GLY A 158 -7.49 4.36 9.25
N GLY A 159 -7.96 5.14 8.26
CA GLY A 159 -7.37 5.25 6.93
C GLY A 159 -7.57 4.04 6.02
N PHE A 160 -6.96 4.12 4.83
CA PHE A 160 -6.99 3.05 3.85
C PHE A 160 -5.58 2.86 3.23
N PRO A 161 -4.70 2.03 3.85
CA PRO A 161 -3.31 1.85 3.43
C PRO A 161 -3.14 1.04 2.14
N TRP A 162 -4.22 0.68 1.45
CA TRP A 162 -4.20 -0.04 0.18
C TRP A 162 -3.63 0.82 -0.95
N ALA A 163 -3.14 0.21 -2.02
CA ALA A 163 -2.59 0.92 -3.17
C ALA A 163 -1.41 1.89 -2.87
N ARG A 164 -0.63 1.66 -1.80
CA ARG A 164 0.69 2.30 -1.62
C ARG A 164 1.62 1.82 -2.73
N VAL A 165 2.40 2.72 -3.32
CA VAL A 165 3.24 2.36 -4.48
C VAL A 165 4.26 1.26 -4.16
N ALA A 166 4.67 1.14 -2.90
CA ALA A 166 5.53 0.03 -2.43
C ALA A 166 4.93 -1.35 -2.73
N PHE A 167 3.62 -1.50 -2.67
CA PHE A 167 2.96 -2.79 -2.89
C PHE A 167 2.93 -3.23 -4.36
N SER A 168 3.22 -2.33 -5.29
CA SER A 168 3.47 -2.69 -6.70
C SER A 168 4.91 -3.18 -6.95
N GLN A 169 5.76 -3.22 -5.91
CA GLN A 169 7.20 -3.42 -6.04
C GLN A 169 7.69 -4.76 -5.46
N GLY A 170 6.80 -5.71 -5.17
CA GLY A 170 7.15 -6.98 -4.55
C GLY A 170 8.13 -7.86 -5.35
N GLU A 171 8.28 -7.62 -6.66
CA GLU A 171 9.20 -8.35 -7.57
C GLU A 171 10.14 -7.40 -8.32
N SER A 172 10.32 -6.18 -7.83
CA SER A 172 11.11 -5.15 -8.51
C SER A 172 12.52 -5.03 -7.95
N LEU A 173 13.33 -4.23 -8.65
CA LEU A 173 14.64 -3.83 -8.14
C LEU A 173 14.58 -2.94 -6.89
N PHE A 174 13.41 -2.43 -6.50
CA PHE A 174 13.24 -1.60 -5.30
C PHE A 174 12.90 -2.42 -4.05
N THR A 175 12.53 -3.71 -4.21
CA THR A 175 12.00 -4.55 -3.12
C THR A 175 12.93 -4.62 -1.90
N SER A 176 14.26 -4.65 -2.12
CA SER A 176 15.24 -4.78 -1.03
C SER A 176 15.21 -3.61 -0.05
N TYR A 177 14.81 -2.42 -0.48
CA TYR A 177 14.66 -1.27 0.44
C TYR A 177 13.64 -1.53 1.55
N ALA A 178 12.73 -2.49 1.37
CA ALA A 178 11.82 -2.89 2.42
C ALA A 178 12.55 -3.37 3.68
N ALA A 179 13.64 -4.13 3.54
CA ALA A 179 14.45 -4.58 4.68
C ALA A 179 15.22 -3.45 5.39
N LEU A 180 15.43 -2.31 4.73
CA LEU A 180 16.15 -1.17 5.28
C LEU A 180 15.23 -0.18 6.03
N GLY A 181 14.07 0.14 5.46
CA GLY A 181 13.18 1.16 6.01
C GLY A 181 11.69 0.93 5.73
N GLY A 182 11.29 -0.32 5.48
CA GLY A 182 9.90 -0.71 5.29
C GLY A 182 9.29 -0.25 3.95
N ALA A 183 8.01 -0.48 3.81
CA ALA A 183 7.24 0.00 2.67
C ALA A 183 7.40 1.52 2.42
N PRO A 184 7.49 2.41 3.42
CA PRO A 184 7.72 3.84 3.19
C PRO A 184 9.00 4.15 2.43
N LEU A 185 10.10 3.45 2.70
CA LEU A 185 11.36 3.66 1.98
C LEU A 185 11.31 3.16 0.54
N VAL A 186 10.58 2.08 0.28
CA VAL A 186 10.31 1.60 -1.08
C VAL A 186 9.51 2.64 -1.86
N SER A 187 8.41 3.15 -1.28
CA SER A 187 7.60 4.24 -1.88
C SER A 187 8.44 5.48 -2.16
N PHE A 188 9.29 5.88 -1.21
CA PHE A 188 10.21 7.00 -1.39
C PHE A 188 11.19 6.78 -2.57
N ALA A 189 11.81 5.60 -2.64
CA ALA A 189 12.79 5.28 -3.68
C ALA A 189 12.15 5.31 -5.08
N VAL A 190 10.96 4.75 -5.25
CA VAL A 190 10.20 4.78 -6.50
C VAL A 190 9.79 6.22 -6.87
N ALA A 191 9.28 6.99 -5.89
CA ALA A 191 8.89 8.39 -6.08
C ALA A 191 10.09 9.28 -6.45
N LEU A 192 11.22 9.10 -5.78
CA LEU A 192 12.47 9.79 -6.08
C LEU A 192 12.97 9.46 -7.50
N CYS A 193 12.96 8.18 -7.88
CA CYS A 193 13.35 7.74 -9.22
C CYS A 193 12.48 8.42 -10.28
N GLY A 194 11.15 8.39 -10.15
CA GLY A 194 10.24 9.07 -11.08
C GLY A 194 10.45 10.59 -11.15
N ALA A 195 10.65 11.23 -10.00
CA ALA A 195 10.92 12.66 -9.92
C ALA A 195 12.26 13.05 -10.59
N LEU A 196 13.30 12.22 -10.44
CA LEU A 196 14.60 12.40 -11.11
C LEU A 196 14.49 12.26 -12.63
N LEU A 197 13.74 11.27 -13.13
CA LEU A 197 13.45 11.12 -14.55
C LEU A 197 12.71 12.34 -15.10
N ALA A 198 11.68 12.82 -14.40
CA ALA A 198 10.99 14.06 -14.77
C ALA A 198 11.94 15.26 -14.77
N HIS A 199 12.82 15.37 -13.77
CA HIS A 199 13.79 16.46 -13.68
C HIS A 199 14.76 16.49 -14.89
N ALA A 200 15.20 15.32 -15.33
CA ALA A 200 16.05 15.20 -16.54
C ALA A 200 15.31 15.67 -17.80
N CYS A 201 14.04 15.24 -17.96
CA CYS A 201 13.22 15.58 -19.14
C CYS A 201 12.80 17.05 -19.18
N LEU A 202 12.44 17.62 -18.04
CA LEU A 202 11.99 19.02 -17.92
C LEU A 202 13.13 20.02 -18.09
N GLY A 203 14.37 19.59 -17.85
CA GLY A 203 15.59 20.38 -18.00
C GLY A 203 16.10 20.55 -19.44
N ARG A 204 15.25 20.46 -20.49
CA ARG A 204 15.67 20.45 -21.92
C ARG A 204 16.59 21.59 -22.35
N ARG A 205 16.56 22.75 -21.70
CA ARG A 205 17.45 23.89 -21.95
C ARG A 205 18.80 23.82 -21.24
N ARG A 206 19.05 22.79 -20.42
CA ARG A 206 20.29 22.58 -19.69
C ARG A 206 21.33 21.87 -20.59
N PRO A 207 22.63 22.10 -20.37
CA PRO A 207 23.69 21.34 -21.03
C PRO A 207 23.52 19.83 -20.86
N PRO A 208 23.91 18.99 -21.83
CA PRO A 208 23.70 17.52 -21.76
C PRO A 208 24.29 16.90 -20.50
N LEU A 209 25.48 17.32 -20.05
CA LEU A 209 26.11 16.83 -18.82
C LEU A 209 25.22 17.07 -17.56
N ARG A 210 24.56 18.23 -17.47
CA ARG A 210 23.66 18.54 -16.33
C ARG A 210 22.35 17.77 -16.37
N ARG A 211 21.98 17.15 -17.50
CA ARG A 211 20.85 16.20 -17.60
C ARG A 211 21.28 14.77 -17.29
N ALA A 212 22.52 14.42 -17.60
CA ALA A 212 23.04 13.09 -17.32
C ALA A 212 23.05 12.77 -15.82
N VAL A 213 23.32 13.76 -14.95
CA VAL A 213 23.34 13.56 -13.50
C VAL A 213 22.01 13.02 -12.93
N PRO A 214 20.84 13.66 -13.14
CA PRO A 214 19.58 13.12 -12.63
C PRO A 214 19.20 11.78 -13.28
N VAL A 215 19.58 11.51 -14.53
CA VAL A 215 19.39 10.18 -15.14
C VAL A 215 20.27 9.14 -14.44
N ALA A 216 21.54 9.44 -14.23
CA ALA A 216 22.45 8.53 -13.52
C ALA A 216 21.98 8.24 -12.10
N LEU A 217 21.49 9.27 -11.39
CA LEU A 217 20.89 9.09 -10.05
C LEU A 217 19.61 8.23 -10.11
N ALA A 218 18.73 8.46 -11.10
CA ALA A 218 17.52 7.66 -11.26
C ALA A 218 17.83 6.18 -11.52
N LEU A 219 18.90 5.89 -12.28
CA LEU A 219 19.36 4.51 -12.50
C LEU A 219 20.11 3.94 -11.29
N ALA A 220 20.80 4.78 -10.53
CA ALA A 220 21.51 4.35 -9.33
C ALA A 220 20.54 3.92 -8.21
N VAL A 221 19.39 4.58 -8.05
CA VAL A 221 18.42 4.25 -6.99
C VAL A 221 18.02 2.77 -7.01
N PRO A 222 17.53 2.16 -8.10
CA PRO A 222 17.21 0.73 -8.09
C PRO A 222 18.44 -0.16 -7.96
N VAL A 223 19.62 0.25 -8.49
CA VAL A 223 20.86 -0.55 -8.38
C VAL A 223 21.38 -0.59 -6.95
N LEU A 224 21.31 0.50 -6.21
CA LEU A 224 21.74 0.56 -4.80
C LEU A 224 20.94 -0.39 -3.89
N SER A 225 19.75 -0.84 -4.31
CA SER A 225 18.97 -1.81 -3.57
C SER A 225 19.68 -3.16 -3.39
N PHE A 226 20.57 -3.54 -4.31
CA PHE A 226 21.36 -4.78 -4.19
C PHE A 226 22.39 -4.72 -3.06
N ALA A 227 22.77 -3.53 -2.61
CA ALA A 227 23.68 -3.34 -1.48
C ALA A 227 22.98 -3.40 -0.11
N VAL A 228 21.65 -3.54 -0.07
CA VAL A 228 20.89 -3.63 1.19
C VAL A 228 21.18 -4.95 1.89
N PRO A 229 21.76 -4.94 3.10
CA PRO A 229 22.06 -6.14 3.83
C PRO A 229 20.77 -6.82 4.31
N ARG A 230 20.71 -8.14 4.20
CA ARG A 230 19.62 -8.96 4.75
C ARG A 230 20.20 -10.06 5.63
N PRO A 231 19.56 -10.38 6.77
CA PRO A 231 19.95 -11.53 7.57
C PRO A 231 19.82 -12.80 6.76
N GLY A 232 20.74 -13.75 7.00
CA GLY A 232 20.79 -15.03 6.32
C GLY A 232 19.79 -16.06 6.84
N ASP A 233 19.95 -17.29 6.37
CA ASP A 233 19.20 -18.43 6.85
C ASP A 233 19.82 -18.95 8.16
N GLU A 234 18.96 -19.34 9.11
CA GLU A 234 19.33 -19.88 10.42
C GLU A 234 19.28 -21.43 10.46
N GLY A 235 18.92 -22.06 9.35
CA GLY A 235 18.90 -23.53 9.19
C GLY A 235 17.71 -24.24 9.87
N ARG A 236 16.91 -23.54 10.68
CA ARG A 236 15.72 -24.10 11.33
C ARG A 236 14.53 -24.04 10.39
N THR A 237 13.74 -25.11 10.33
CA THR A 237 12.55 -25.18 9.48
C THR A 237 11.38 -25.82 10.21
N VAL A 238 10.17 -25.56 9.74
CA VAL A 238 8.91 -26.15 10.19
C VAL A 238 8.08 -26.55 8.97
N ASN A 239 7.39 -27.68 9.03
CA ASN A 239 6.45 -28.12 8.01
C ASN A 239 5.06 -27.55 8.32
N VAL A 240 4.55 -26.68 7.46
CA VAL A 240 3.26 -26.01 7.63
C VAL A 240 2.27 -26.57 6.64
N GLY A 241 1.19 -27.17 7.13
CA GLY A 241 0.02 -27.50 6.34
C GLY A 241 -0.79 -26.23 6.04
N ILE A 242 -1.10 -26.02 4.78
CA ILE A 242 -1.95 -24.89 4.31
C ILE A 242 -3.20 -25.50 3.71
N VAL A 243 -4.37 -25.02 4.15
CA VAL A 243 -5.66 -25.54 3.72
C VAL A 243 -6.52 -24.41 3.18
N GLN A 244 -7.06 -24.62 1.98
CA GLN A 244 -8.09 -23.79 1.34
C GLN A 244 -9.33 -24.68 1.11
N GLY A 245 -10.37 -24.53 1.95
CA GLY A 245 -11.56 -25.38 1.85
C GLY A 245 -12.54 -24.98 0.77
N ASN A 246 -12.40 -23.78 0.24
CA ASN A 246 -13.33 -23.12 -0.66
C ASN A 246 -14.69 -22.76 -0.01
N VAL A 247 -15.31 -21.72 -0.53
CA VAL A 247 -16.66 -21.27 -0.20
C VAL A 247 -17.47 -21.29 -1.49
N PRO A 248 -18.68 -21.89 -1.51
CA PRO A 248 -19.49 -21.91 -2.73
C PRO A 248 -19.99 -20.52 -3.11
N GLY A 249 -20.05 -20.22 -4.38
CA GLY A 249 -20.62 -18.99 -4.92
C GLY A 249 -19.66 -17.81 -5.05
N ARG A 250 -20.22 -16.63 -5.33
CA ARG A 250 -19.48 -15.37 -5.55
C ARG A 250 -20.24 -14.18 -4.96
N GLY A 251 -19.52 -13.13 -4.58
CA GLY A 251 -20.09 -11.88 -4.08
C GLY A 251 -20.47 -11.91 -2.60
N MET A 252 -21.24 -10.93 -2.13
CA MET A 252 -21.57 -10.74 -0.71
C MET A 252 -22.49 -11.81 -0.11
N TYR A 253 -23.19 -12.59 -0.91
CA TYR A 253 -24.17 -13.58 -0.48
C TYR A 253 -23.79 -15.00 -0.89
N VAL A 254 -22.52 -15.35 -0.69
CA VAL A 254 -21.94 -16.59 -1.22
C VAL A 254 -22.28 -17.86 -0.44
N LEU A 255 -22.77 -17.76 0.81
CA LEU A 255 -22.91 -18.93 1.70
C LEU A 255 -24.07 -19.85 1.31
N GLY A 256 -25.06 -19.36 0.56
CA GLY A 256 -26.26 -20.15 0.23
C GLY A 256 -27.09 -20.52 1.45
N ASP A 257 -27.94 -21.53 1.28
CA ASP A 257 -28.87 -21.99 2.34
C ASP A 257 -28.35 -23.20 3.15
N GLU A 258 -27.16 -23.72 2.81
CA GLU A 258 -26.58 -24.88 3.52
C GLU A 258 -25.89 -24.46 4.80
N PRO A 259 -26.33 -24.92 6.00
CA PRO A 259 -25.70 -24.58 7.27
C PRO A 259 -24.29 -25.16 7.37
N ALA A 260 -23.39 -24.39 7.96
CA ALA A 260 -22.01 -24.80 8.26
C ALA A 260 -21.19 -25.22 7.02
N VAL A 261 -21.51 -24.69 5.83
CA VAL A 261 -20.83 -25.11 4.60
C VAL A 261 -19.36 -24.75 4.62
N VAL A 262 -18.99 -23.57 5.15
CA VAL A 262 -17.60 -23.13 5.24
C VAL A 262 -16.81 -24.01 6.20
N LEU A 263 -17.37 -24.25 7.39
CA LEU A 263 -16.81 -25.15 8.41
C LEU A 263 -16.58 -26.56 7.86
N LYS A 264 -17.61 -27.16 7.23
CA LYS A 264 -17.50 -28.50 6.66
C LYS A 264 -16.45 -28.60 5.57
N ASN A 265 -16.38 -27.64 4.67
CA ASN A 265 -15.41 -27.62 3.58
C ASN A 265 -13.98 -27.58 4.11
N HIS A 266 -13.68 -26.66 5.05
CA HIS A 266 -12.34 -26.54 5.61
C HIS A 266 -11.96 -27.75 6.48
N SER A 267 -12.89 -28.30 7.26
CA SER A 267 -12.66 -29.50 8.07
C SER A 267 -12.44 -30.74 7.20
N ASN A 268 -13.21 -30.90 6.12
CA ASN A 268 -13.02 -32.01 5.18
C ASN A 268 -11.67 -31.91 4.47
N GLU A 269 -11.26 -30.71 4.03
CA GLU A 269 -9.98 -30.52 3.38
C GLU A 269 -8.80 -30.75 4.35
N THR A 270 -8.96 -30.40 5.64
CA THR A 270 -8.00 -30.74 6.70
C THR A 270 -7.85 -32.25 6.87
N LYS A 271 -8.95 -33.01 6.86
CA LYS A 271 -8.92 -34.47 6.91
C LYS A 271 -8.25 -35.07 5.66
N ARG A 272 -8.47 -34.48 4.47
CA ARG A 272 -7.78 -34.87 3.23
C ARG A 272 -6.27 -34.65 3.32
N LEU A 273 -5.83 -33.52 3.89
CA LEU A 273 -4.42 -33.25 4.15
C LEU A 273 -3.83 -34.29 5.10
N ALA A 274 -4.53 -34.61 6.20
CA ALA A 274 -4.12 -35.63 7.14
C ALA A 274 -3.96 -37.01 6.47
N GLN A 275 -4.93 -37.39 5.62
CA GLN A 275 -4.87 -38.66 4.87
C GLN A 275 -3.71 -38.65 3.86
N ALA A 276 -3.49 -37.56 3.13
CA ALA A 276 -2.38 -37.44 2.19
C ALA A 276 -1.00 -37.55 2.87
N ALA A 277 -0.88 -37.02 4.09
CA ALA A 277 0.32 -37.15 4.90
C ALA A 277 0.53 -38.61 5.38
N ARG A 278 -0.56 -39.30 5.82
CA ARG A 278 -0.49 -40.74 6.18
C ARG A 278 -0.12 -41.63 5.00
N ASP A 279 -0.64 -41.30 3.82
CA ASP A 279 -0.33 -42.05 2.58
C ASP A 279 1.10 -41.75 2.04
N GLY A 280 1.85 -40.84 2.66
CA GLY A 280 3.18 -40.43 2.20
C GLY A 280 3.17 -39.56 0.93
N LYS A 281 1.99 -39.07 0.51
CA LYS A 281 1.84 -38.15 -0.65
C LYS A 281 2.28 -36.72 -0.33
N LEU A 282 2.14 -36.31 0.95
CA LEU A 282 2.62 -35.06 1.48
C LEU A 282 3.52 -35.29 2.69
N PRO A 283 4.46 -34.39 3.01
CA PRO A 283 5.19 -34.42 4.27
C PRO A 283 4.24 -34.37 5.47
N LYS A 284 4.64 -34.92 6.60
CA LYS A 284 3.89 -34.74 7.85
C LYS A 284 3.99 -33.26 8.28
N PRO A 285 2.88 -32.57 8.52
CA PRO A 285 2.91 -31.20 9.04
C PRO A 285 3.31 -31.19 10.53
N ASP A 286 3.94 -30.10 10.97
CA ASP A 286 4.16 -29.78 12.38
C ASP A 286 3.04 -28.90 12.94
N ILE A 287 2.44 -28.09 12.07
CA ILE A 287 1.26 -27.22 12.32
C ILE A 287 0.40 -27.14 11.06
N VAL A 288 -0.87 -26.79 11.22
CA VAL A 288 -1.79 -26.52 10.10
C VAL A 288 -2.40 -25.14 10.22
N VAL A 289 -2.63 -24.46 9.09
CA VAL A 289 -3.24 -23.14 9.01
C VAL A 289 -4.49 -23.20 8.14
N LEU A 290 -5.61 -22.78 8.72
CA LEU A 290 -6.88 -22.53 8.03
C LEU A 290 -7.08 -21.04 7.78
N PRO A 291 -7.96 -20.64 6.85
CA PRO A 291 -8.21 -19.24 6.53
C PRO A 291 -8.92 -18.44 7.65
N GLU A 292 -8.98 -17.12 7.49
CA GLU A 292 -9.88 -16.24 8.23
C GLU A 292 -11.33 -16.68 8.00
N ASN A 293 -12.13 -16.73 9.05
CA ASN A 293 -13.53 -17.21 9.02
C ASN A 293 -13.68 -18.60 8.37
N SER A 294 -12.73 -19.50 8.63
CA SER A 294 -12.82 -20.89 8.20
C SER A 294 -13.96 -21.66 8.92
N THR A 295 -14.56 -21.06 9.93
CA THR A 295 -15.86 -21.46 10.47
C THR A 295 -16.85 -20.30 10.40
N ASP A 296 -18.03 -20.59 9.89
CA ASP A 296 -19.20 -19.71 9.82
C ASP A 296 -20.06 -19.78 11.10
N ILE A 297 -19.68 -20.63 12.06
CA ILE A 297 -20.35 -20.84 13.33
C ILE A 297 -19.35 -20.65 14.48
N ASP A 298 -19.81 -19.99 15.56
CA ASP A 298 -18.99 -19.74 16.74
C ASP A 298 -18.70 -21.03 17.53
N PRO A 299 -17.46 -21.53 17.54
CA PRO A 299 -17.13 -22.81 18.19
C PRO A 299 -17.17 -22.77 19.71
N TYR A 300 -17.27 -21.58 20.34
CA TYR A 300 -17.45 -21.47 21.79
C TYR A 300 -18.89 -21.64 22.22
N ARG A 301 -19.85 -21.34 21.34
CA ARG A 301 -21.30 -21.38 21.63
C ARG A 301 -22.00 -22.56 21.01
N ASP A 302 -21.44 -23.14 19.95
CA ASP A 302 -22.04 -24.23 19.19
C ASP A 302 -21.21 -25.51 19.33
N GLU A 303 -21.85 -26.56 19.90
CA GLU A 303 -21.20 -27.84 20.14
C GLU A 303 -20.92 -28.62 18.85
N PHE A 304 -21.83 -28.54 17.88
CA PHE A 304 -21.65 -29.19 16.57
C PHE A 304 -20.42 -28.61 15.83
N ALA A 305 -20.28 -27.28 15.86
CA ALA A 305 -19.09 -26.64 15.27
C ALA A 305 -17.80 -27.06 15.99
N ARG A 306 -17.85 -27.08 17.33
CA ARG A 306 -16.72 -27.52 18.16
C ARG A 306 -16.30 -28.95 17.87
N GLU A 307 -17.24 -29.87 17.74
CA GLU A 307 -16.99 -31.28 17.46
C GLU A 307 -16.36 -31.47 16.07
N ILE A 308 -16.91 -30.85 15.03
CA ILE A 308 -16.37 -30.94 13.66
C ILE A 308 -14.94 -30.43 13.60
N ILE A 309 -14.64 -29.29 14.24
CA ILE A 309 -13.29 -28.74 14.32
C ILE A 309 -12.37 -29.73 15.05
N HIS A 310 -12.78 -30.15 16.25
CA HIS A 310 -11.96 -31.03 17.07
C HIS A 310 -11.65 -32.36 16.39
N ASP A 311 -12.62 -32.96 15.71
CA ASP A 311 -12.44 -34.18 14.94
C ASP A 311 -11.44 -34.01 13.81
N SER A 312 -11.50 -32.91 13.07
CA SER A 312 -10.54 -32.66 11.96
C SER A 312 -9.13 -32.37 12.48
N VAL A 313 -9.00 -31.65 13.59
CA VAL A 313 -7.70 -31.35 14.22
C VAL A 313 -7.11 -32.60 14.88
N ARG A 314 -7.93 -33.43 15.52
CA ARG A 314 -7.48 -34.71 16.08
C ARG A 314 -7.04 -35.69 14.99
N ASP A 315 -7.71 -35.69 13.83
CA ASP A 315 -7.33 -36.53 12.68
C ASP A 315 -5.96 -36.15 12.09
N VAL A 316 -5.66 -34.86 12.00
CA VAL A 316 -4.34 -34.39 11.55
C VAL A 316 -3.26 -34.51 12.64
N GLY A 317 -3.66 -34.47 13.92
CA GLY A 317 -2.82 -34.75 15.10
C GLY A 317 -1.79 -33.69 15.44
N VAL A 318 -1.95 -32.44 14.94
CA VAL A 318 -1.05 -31.31 15.21
C VAL A 318 -1.85 -30.02 15.49
N PRO A 319 -1.27 -29.05 16.20
CA PRO A 319 -1.93 -27.76 16.43
C PRO A 319 -2.34 -27.09 15.12
N THR A 320 -3.59 -26.63 15.08
CA THR A 320 -4.20 -26.03 13.89
C THR A 320 -4.69 -24.60 14.20
N LEU A 321 -4.34 -23.64 13.35
CA LEU A 321 -4.84 -22.29 13.45
C LEU A 321 -6.19 -22.17 12.74
N ILE A 322 -7.24 -21.88 13.49
CA ILE A 322 -8.62 -21.74 13.01
C ILE A 322 -8.96 -20.26 12.91
N GLY A 323 -9.56 -19.84 11.81
CA GLY A 323 -10.18 -18.51 11.70
C GLY A 323 -11.65 -18.58 12.10
N ALA A 324 -12.04 -17.86 13.14
CA ALA A 324 -13.40 -17.90 13.66
C ALA A 324 -13.99 -16.50 13.83
N VAL A 325 -15.30 -16.38 13.65
CA VAL A 325 -16.06 -15.21 14.10
C VAL A 325 -16.71 -15.58 15.42
N VAL A 326 -16.27 -14.94 16.50
CA VAL A 326 -16.75 -15.24 17.86
C VAL A 326 -17.60 -14.10 18.40
N ALA A 327 -18.66 -14.43 19.11
CA ALA A 327 -19.53 -13.45 19.74
C ALA A 327 -18.88 -12.89 21.02
N ILE A 328 -18.88 -11.57 21.14
CA ILE A 328 -18.47 -10.83 22.32
C ILE A 328 -19.73 -10.23 22.94
N GLY A 329 -20.16 -10.79 24.08
CA GLY A 329 -21.47 -10.43 24.65
C GLY A 329 -22.63 -10.75 23.69
N GLU A 330 -23.65 -9.87 23.63
CA GLU A 330 -24.85 -10.09 22.82
C GLU A 330 -24.82 -9.33 21.48
N THR A 331 -24.14 -8.18 21.42
CA THR A 331 -24.22 -7.22 20.30
C THR A 331 -22.96 -7.12 19.45
N GLU A 332 -21.83 -7.62 19.96
CA GLU A 332 -20.52 -7.48 19.33
C GLU A 332 -19.96 -8.84 18.90
N ARG A 333 -18.89 -8.79 18.10
CA ARG A 333 -18.15 -9.96 17.64
C ARG A 333 -16.67 -9.63 17.51
N ALA A 334 -15.81 -10.66 17.48
CA ALA A 334 -14.40 -10.52 17.10
C ALA A 334 -14.07 -11.48 15.95
N THR A 335 -13.17 -11.06 15.06
CA THR A 335 -12.54 -11.94 14.07
C THR A 335 -11.28 -12.49 14.71
N ARG A 336 -11.27 -13.79 14.97
CA ARG A 336 -10.30 -14.46 15.83
C ARG A 336 -9.46 -15.48 15.07
N SER A 337 -8.15 -15.39 15.18
CA SER A 337 -7.22 -16.48 14.90
C SER A 337 -7.05 -17.31 16.17
N LEU A 338 -7.54 -18.54 16.15
CA LEU A 338 -7.64 -19.42 17.33
C LEU A 338 -6.74 -20.64 17.15
N VAL A 339 -5.82 -20.87 18.05
CA VAL A 339 -5.01 -22.10 18.10
C VAL A 339 -5.88 -23.21 18.66
N TRP A 340 -6.03 -24.27 17.90
CA TRP A 340 -6.76 -25.47 18.33
C TRP A 340 -5.80 -26.65 18.50
N ASP A 341 -5.69 -27.13 19.72
CA ASP A 341 -4.84 -28.28 20.04
C ASP A 341 -5.60 -29.60 19.83
N PRO A 342 -4.97 -30.65 19.28
CA PRO A 342 -5.62 -31.94 19.01
C PRO A 342 -6.11 -32.69 20.26
N VAL A 343 -5.61 -32.34 21.46
CA VAL A 343 -5.96 -33.00 22.73
C VAL A 343 -6.84 -32.09 23.59
N THR A 344 -6.44 -30.82 23.77
CA THR A 344 -7.12 -29.89 24.70
C THR A 344 -8.17 -29.01 24.05
N GLY A 345 -8.23 -28.95 22.71
CA GLY A 345 -9.18 -28.12 21.97
C GLY A 345 -8.73 -26.67 21.85
N ALA A 346 -9.67 -25.73 22.03
CA ALA A 346 -9.44 -24.29 21.90
C ALA A 346 -8.40 -23.77 22.90
N GLY A 347 -7.35 -23.11 22.43
CA GLY A 347 -6.24 -22.58 23.20
C GLY A 347 -6.09 -21.06 23.08
N ASP A 348 -4.85 -20.61 22.87
CA ASP A 348 -4.50 -19.19 22.71
C ASP A 348 -5.04 -18.58 21.42
N TYR A 349 -5.22 -17.26 21.39
CA TYR A 349 -5.85 -16.59 20.26
C TYR A 349 -5.33 -15.17 20.04
N TYR A 350 -5.53 -14.71 18.82
CA TYR A 350 -5.34 -13.33 18.38
C TYR A 350 -6.63 -12.78 17.79
N ASP A 351 -7.11 -11.64 18.27
CA ASP A 351 -8.23 -10.92 17.69
C ASP A 351 -7.73 -9.82 16.76
N LYS A 352 -8.35 -9.71 15.59
CA LYS A 352 -8.01 -8.73 14.56
C LYS A 352 -8.04 -7.31 15.11
N GLN A 353 -6.96 -6.54 14.91
CA GLN A 353 -6.81 -5.17 15.41
C GLN A 353 -7.32 -4.11 14.42
N ASN A 354 -6.99 -4.27 13.13
CA ASN A 354 -7.37 -3.32 12.09
C ASN A 354 -8.60 -3.84 11.35
N LEU A 355 -9.74 -3.36 11.76
CA LEU A 355 -11.03 -3.76 11.21
C LEU A 355 -11.31 -3.05 9.89
N VAL A 356 -12.03 -3.73 8.99
CA VAL A 356 -12.46 -3.17 7.70
C VAL A 356 -13.70 -2.29 7.90
N PRO A 357 -13.60 -0.95 7.68
CA PRO A 357 -14.78 -0.08 7.74
C PRO A 357 -15.85 -0.54 6.75
N PHE A 358 -17.11 -0.50 7.16
CA PHE A 358 -18.29 -0.95 6.39
C PHE A 358 -18.34 -2.44 6.03
N GLY A 359 -17.32 -3.22 6.42
CA GLY A 359 -17.32 -4.67 6.29
C GLY A 359 -17.43 -5.38 7.64
N GLU A 360 -16.73 -4.88 8.64
CA GLU A 360 -16.67 -5.48 9.97
C GLU A 360 -17.31 -4.58 11.04
N TYR A 361 -17.30 -3.27 10.84
CA TYR A 361 -17.97 -2.29 11.69
C TYR A 361 -18.46 -1.10 10.87
N THR A 362 -19.45 -0.37 11.40
CA THR A 362 -19.99 0.85 10.81
C THR A 362 -19.49 2.06 11.58
N PRO A 363 -18.56 2.86 11.02
CA PRO A 363 -18.14 4.11 11.65
C PRO A 363 -19.30 5.07 11.82
N PHE A 364 -19.38 5.80 12.95
CA PHE A 364 -20.50 6.73 13.23
C PHE A 364 -21.88 6.11 12.98
N LYS A 365 -22.10 4.91 13.48
CA LYS A 365 -23.21 4.01 13.14
C LYS A 365 -24.57 4.71 13.01
N GLU A 366 -24.97 5.53 13.98
CA GLU A 366 -26.27 6.23 13.98
C GLU A 366 -26.41 7.19 12.79
N LEU A 367 -25.37 8.00 12.52
CA LEU A 367 -25.37 8.94 11.41
C LEU A 367 -25.35 8.21 10.05
N VAL A 368 -24.53 7.18 9.94
CA VAL A 368 -24.39 6.42 8.69
C VAL A 368 -25.68 5.66 8.38
N LEU A 369 -26.30 5.01 9.35
CA LEU A 369 -27.57 4.31 9.16
C LEU A 369 -28.72 5.25 8.78
N ALA A 370 -28.71 6.49 9.29
CA ALA A 370 -29.70 7.49 8.92
C ALA A 370 -29.55 7.96 7.45
N LEU A 371 -28.35 7.89 6.89
CA LEU A 371 -28.03 8.36 5.53
C LEU A 371 -27.93 7.22 4.52
N TRP A 372 -27.63 6.02 4.95
CA TRP A 372 -27.30 4.89 4.09
C TRP A 372 -27.74 3.55 4.73
N GLU A 373 -28.93 3.09 4.38
CA GLU A 373 -29.57 1.91 4.93
C GLU A 373 -28.76 0.62 4.76
N ARG A 374 -27.99 0.49 3.66
CA ARG A 374 -27.12 -0.67 3.40
C ARG A 374 -26.06 -0.92 4.49
N ALA A 375 -25.69 0.09 5.27
CA ALA A 375 -24.76 -0.10 6.38
C ALA A 375 -25.33 -1.03 7.48
N SER A 376 -26.63 -1.29 7.49
CA SER A 376 -27.27 -2.27 8.38
C SER A 376 -26.83 -3.71 8.09
N LEU A 377 -26.34 -4.00 6.87
CA LEU A 377 -25.85 -5.33 6.47
C LEU A 377 -24.61 -5.78 7.27
N VAL A 378 -23.86 -4.86 7.88
CA VAL A 378 -22.73 -5.21 8.77
C VAL A 378 -23.19 -6.02 10.00
N GLY A 379 -24.41 -5.85 10.43
CA GLY A 379 -25.01 -6.59 11.53
C GLY A 379 -24.31 -6.33 12.87
N ARG A 380 -23.84 -7.40 13.54
CA ARG A 380 -23.04 -7.28 14.77
C ARG A 380 -21.72 -6.58 14.48
N GLN A 381 -21.39 -5.58 15.29
CA GLN A 381 -20.16 -4.80 15.12
C GLN A 381 -18.95 -5.59 15.60
N SER A 382 -17.90 -5.62 14.83
CA SER A 382 -16.62 -6.18 15.28
C SER A 382 -15.93 -5.24 16.26
N VAL A 383 -15.29 -5.79 17.28
CA VAL A 383 -14.42 -5.08 18.22
C VAL A 383 -12.96 -5.41 17.90
N PRO A 384 -12.05 -4.41 17.97
CA PRO A 384 -10.63 -4.65 17.70
C PRO A 384 -9.95 -5.38 18.85
N GLY A 385 -8.96 -6.23 18.52
CA GLY A 385 -8.02 -6.79 19.47
C GLY A 385 -6.97 -5.77 19.92
N ASP A 386 -6.25 -6.09 20.99
CA ASP A 386 -5.24 -5.22 21.63
C ASP A 386 -3.85 -5.86 21.74
N LYS A 387 -3.70 -7.14 21.35
CA LYS A 387 -2.46 -7.92 21.49
C LYS A 387 -1.82 -8.21 20.13
N PRO A 388 -0.49 -8.30 20.05
CA PRO A 388 0.19 -8.79 18.85
C PRO A 388 -0.15 -10.25 18.59
N GLY A 389 0.00 -10.69 17.33
CA GLY A 389 -0.39 -12.02 16.88
C GLY A 389 0.67 -13.11 17.07
N ASP A 390 1.50 -13.04 18.11
CA ASP A 390 2.54 -14.02 18.44
C ASP A 390 1.94 -15.25 19.16
N LEU A 391 1.41 -16.17 18.39
CA LEU A 391 0.74 -17.37 18.90
C LEU A 391 1.69 -18.58 18.92
N LYS A 392 1.79 -19.24 20.07
CA LYS A 392 2.57 -20.46 20.20
C LYS A 392 1.82 -21.64 19.57
N MET A 393 2.43 -22.26 18.57
CA MET A 393 1.89 -23.45 17.89
C MET A 393 2.97 -24.52 17.73
N GLY A 394 2.84 -25.62 18.48
CA GLY A 394 3.79 -26.72 18.43
C GLY A 394 5.25 -26.23 18.60
N PRO A 395 6.13 -26.45 17.58
CA PRO A 395 7.55 -26.11 17.67
C PRO A 395 7.88 -24.63 17.43
N VAL A 396 6.90 -23.77 17.07
CA VAL A 396 7.13 -22.37 16.69
C VAL A 396 6.16 -21.43 17.38
N THR A 397 6.54 -20.15 17.44
CA THR A 397 5.62 -19.03 17.69
C THR A 397 5.34 -18.39 16.35
N ILE A 398 4.14 -18.59 15.81
CA ILE A 398 3.75 -17.96 14.54
C ILE A 398 3.42 -16.48 14.74
N GLY A 399 3.50 -15.70 13.66
CA GLY A 399 3.02 -14.31 13.64
C GLY A 399 1.69 -14.21 12.90
N ALA A 400 0.57 -14.29 13.61
CA ALA A 400 -0.77 -14.20 13.02
C ALA A 400 -1.10 -12.77 12.62
N VAL A 401 -1.63 -12.61 11.40
CA VAL A 401 -2.10 -11.35 10.81
C VAL A 401 -3.35 -11.67 9.99
N ASN A 402 -4.42 -10.89 10.15
CA ASN A 402 -5.68 -11.19 9.48
C ASN A 402 -5.92 -10.27 8.27
N CYS A 403 -5.94 -10.87 7.07
CA CYS A 403 -6.45 -10.30 5.83
C CYS A 403 -5.93 -8.86 5.55
N TYR A 404 -6.80 -7.86 5.72
CA TYR A 404 -6.55 -6.43 5.52
C TYR A 404 -5.37 -5.88 6.35
N GLU A 405 -5.07 -6.48 7.49
CA GLU A 405 -3.99 -6.04 8.39
C GLU A 405 -2.61 -6.10 7.78
N VAL A 406 -2.39 -6.94 6.77
CA VAL A 406 -1.10 -7.02 6.07
C VAL A 406 -0.69 -5.69 5.42
N ALA A 407 -1.66 -4.81 5.16
CA ALA A 407 -1.40 -3.46 4.65
C ALA A 407 -0.85 -2.50 5.72
N TYR A 408 -1.05 -2.78 7.01
CA TYR A 408 -0.62 -1.94 8.13
C TYR A 408 0.78 -2.30 8.63
N ASP A 409 1.72 -1.37 8.49
CA ASP A 409 3.13 -1.56 8.90
C ASP A 409 3.26 -1.81 10.41
N SER A 410 2.45 -1.15 11.23
CA SER A 410 2.49 -1.26 12.70
C SER A 410 2.11 -2.65 13.19
N THR A 411 1.05 -3.23 12.64
CA THR A 411 0.51 -4.54 13.04
C THR A 411 1.47 -5.67 12.69
N VAL A 412 1.93 -5.71 11.43
CA VAL A 412 2.90 -6.74 10.99
C VAL A 412 4.20 -6.64 11.77
N ARG A 413 4.74 -5.41 11.94
CA ARG A 413 5.95 -5.18 12.70
C ARG A 413 5.80 -5.53 14.19
N GLY A 414 4.66 -5.18 14.80
CA GLY A 414 4.34 -5.50 16.20
C GLY A 414 4.38 -6.99 16.44
N THR A 415 3.73 -7.75 15.57
CA THR A 415 3.69 -9.22 15.62
C THR A 415 5.09 -9.85 15.44
N VAL A 416 5.91 -9.34 14.50
CA VAL A 416 7.29 -9.83 14.32
C VAL A 416 8.17 -9.52 15.53
N ARG A 417 8.05 -8.33 16.11
CA ARG A 417 8.81 -7.92 17.32
C ARG A 417 8.41 -8.71 18.56
N ALA A 418 7.18 -9.18 18.64
CA ALA A 418 6.72 -10.07 19.69
C ALA A 418 7.25 -11.51 19.54
N GLY A 419 7.98 -11.81 18.45
CA GLY A 419 8.62 -13.11 18.20
C GLY A 419 7.93 -13.96 17.13
N GLY A 420 6.91 -13.44 16.47
CA GLY A 420 6.16 -14.18 15.43
C GLY A 420 7.03 -14.57 14.23
N THR A 421 7.18 -15.88 13.99
CA THR A 421 7.91 -16.47 12.85
C THR A 421 7.52 -17.94 12.62
N PRO A 422 7.08 -18.34 11.40
CA PRO A 422 6.80 -17.50 10.22
C PRO A 422 5.62 -16.55 10.42
N LEU A 423 5.47 -15.58 9.53
CA LEU A 423 4.22 -14.81 9.42
C LEU A 423 3.15 -15.71 8.83
N VAL A 424 1.97 -15.69 9.44
CA VAL A 424 0.80 -16.44 8.98
C VAL A 424 -0.32 -15.43 8.69
N VAL A 425 -0.77 -15.37 7.44
CA VAL A 425 -1.86 -14.49 7.03
C VAL A 425 -3.09 -15.32 6.75
N GLN A 426 -4.10 -15.16 7.60
CA GLN A 426 -5.42 -15.73 7.35
C GLN A 426 -6.26 -14.72 6.58
N ALA A 427 -6.85 -15.11 5.45
CA ALA A 427 -7.61 -14.20 4.58
C ALA A 427 -8.97 -14.77 4.20
N ASN A 428 -9.99 -13.90 4.23
CA ASN A 428 -11.29 -14.21 3.68
C ASN A 428 -11.55 -13.38 2.42
N ASN A 429 -11.30 -13.99 1.27
CA ASN A 429 -11.50 -13.37 -0.04
C ASN A 429 -12.79 -13.82 -0.72
N ALA A 430 -13.71 -14.52 -0.04
CA ALA A 430 -14.88 -15.12 -0.66
C ALA A 430 -15.72 -14.13 -1.46
N SER A 431 -16.00 -12.95 -0.88
CA SER A 431 -16.76 -11.90 -1.55
C SER A 431 -16.02 -11.25 -2.73
N TYR A 432 -14.69 -11.35 -2.76
CA TYR A 432 -13.81 -10.65 -3.72
C TYR A 432 -13.14 -11.60 -4.72
N ALA A 433 -13.53 -12.86 -4.76
CA ALA A 433 -12.96 -13.85 -5.67
C ALA A 433 -13.05 -13.40 -7.13
N GLN A 434 -12.00 -13.69 -7.89
CA GLN A 434 -11.84 -13.28 -9.31
C GLN A 434 -11.82 -11.76 -9.53
N SER A 435 -11.43 -11.00 -8.52
CA SER A 435 -11.06 -9.58 -8.64
C SER A 435 -9.56 -9.40 -8.46
N ASP A 436 -9.08 -8.15 -8.55
CA ASP A 436 -7.65 -7.86 -8.34
C ASP A 436 -7.23 -7.94 -6.85
N LEU A 437 -8.17 -8.03 -5.90
CA LEU A 437 -7.85 -8.03 -4.47
C LEU A 437 -6.91 -9.17 -4.06
N PRO A 438 -7.16 -10.46 -4.40
CA PRO A 438 -6.27 -11.54 -3.99
C PRO A 438 -4.84 -11.40 -4.51
N THR A 439 -4.68 -10.93 -5.75
CA THR A 439 -3.36 -10.71 -6.36
C THR A 439 -2.64 -9.50 -5.76
N GLN A 440 -3.36 -8.43 -5.45
CA GLN A 440 -2.81 -7.25 -4.74
C GLN A 440 -2.37 -7.63 -3.33
N GLN A 441 -3.14 -8.46 -2.64
CA GLN A 441 -2.80 -8.95 -1.30
C GLN A 441 -1.56 -9.85 -1.33
N LEU A 442 -1.43 -10.73 -2.33
CA LEU A 442 -0.23 -11.55 -2.55
C LEU A 442 1.02 -10.68 -2.77
N ALA A 443 0.90 -9.55 -3.47
CA ALA A 443 2.00 -8.61 -3.64
C ALA A 443 2.43 -7.98 -2.30
N MET A 444 1.50 -7.71 -1.39
CA MET A 444 1.82 -7.28 -0.03
C MET A 444 2.58 -8.37 0.74
N TYR A 445 2.18 -9.65 0.64
CA TYR A 445 2.90 -10.76 1.28
C TYR A 445 4.37 -10.81 0.85
N LYS A 446 4.66 -10.63 -0.44
CA LYS A 446 6.02 -10.57 -0.98
C LYS A 446 6.85 -9.46 -0.35
N LEU A 447 6.28 -8.26 -0.24
CA LEU A 447 6.97 -7.13 0.37
C LEU A 447 7.22 -7.37 1.87
N ARG A 448 6.20 -7.84 2.61
CA ARG A 448 6.31 -8.12 4.06
C ARG A 448 7.33 -9.21 4.37
N ALA A 449 7.44 -10.21 3.50
CA ALA A 449 8.46 -11.24 3.64
C ALA A 449 9.87 -10.64 3.64
N VAL A 450 10.17 -9.76 2.68
CA VAL A 450 11.47 -9.07 2.57
C VAL A 450 11.66 -8.06 3.70
N GLU A 451 10.63 -7.28 4.01
CA GLU A 451 10.66 -6.24 5.05
C GLU A 451 11.09 -6.79 6.40
N HIS A 452 10.57 -7.96 6.77
CA HIS A 452 10.79 -8.53 8.09
C HIS A 452 11.75 -9.73 8.11
N ASN A 453 12.27 -10.15 6.95
CA ASN A 453 13.06 -11.37 6.80
C ASN A 453 12.30 -12.60 7.34
N ARG A 454 11.03 -12.71 7.03
CA ARG A 454 10.15 -13.80 7.47
C ARG A 454 9.51 -14.47 6.27
N ALA A 455 9.39 -15.78 6.31
CA ALA A 455 8.49 -16.48 5.41
C ALA A 455 7.04 -16.04 5.70
N VAL A 456 6.22 -15.94 4.66
CA VAL A 456 4.79 -15.69 4.78
C VAL A 456 4.02 -16.92 4.30
N VAL A 457 3.19 -17.46 5.17
CA VAL A 457 2.23 -18.52 4.88
C VAL A 457 0.84 -17.89 4.88
N ALA A 458 0.21 -17.84 3.73
CA ALA A 458 -1.13 -17.30 3.58
C ALA A 458 -2.13 -18.43 3.34
N ALA A 459 -3.22 -18.45 4.11
CA ALA A 459 -4.38 -19.31 3.88
C ALA A 459 -5.60 -18.44 3.57
N ALA A 460 -6.22 -18.68 2.42
CA ALA A 460 -7.41 -17.97 1.95
C ALA A 460 -8.60 -18.93 1.84
N THR A 461 -9.82 -18.41 2.06
CA THR A 461 -11.04 -19.23 1.92
C THR A 461 -11.24 -19.71 0.47
N THR A 462 -11.13 -18.80 -0.48
CA THR A 462 -11.36 -19.03 -1.93
C THR A 462 -10.37 -18.29 -2.80
N GLY A 463 -9.58 -17.37 -2.22
CA GLY A 463 -8.65 -16.53 -2.93
C GLY A 463 -7.35 -17.26 -3.28
N ILE A 464 -6.22 -16.62 -3.02
CA ILE A 464 -4.90 -17.20 -3.27
C ILE A 464 -4.25 -17.54 -1.94
N SER A 465 -4.25 -18.83 -1.57
CA SER A 465 -3.35 -19.34 -0.54
C SER A 465 -1.94 -19.46 -1.09
N ALA A 466 -0.94 -19.11 -0.31
CA ALA A 466 0.42 -19.05 -0.82
C ALA A 466 1.49 -19.31 0.26
N TYR A 467 2.63 -19.81 -0.19
CA TYR A 467 3.88 -19.77 0.56
C TYR A 467 4.86 -18.82 -0.13
N VAL A 468 5.25 -17.76 0.58
CA VAL A 468 6.22 -16.76 0.13
C VAL A 468 7.48 -16.89 0.96
N THR A 469 8.62 -17.10 0.29
CA THR A 469 9.92 -17.20 0.97
C THR A 469 10.35 -15.85 1.56
N PRO A 470 11.30 -15.81 2.52
CA PRO A 470 11.82 -14.55 3.06
C PRO A 470 12.42 -13.61 2.02
N ASP A 471 12.74 -14.10 0.83
CA ASP A 471 13.22 -13.30 -0.30
C ASP A 471 12.09 -12.69 -1.15
N GLY A 472 10.83 -12.90 -0.76
CA GLY A 472 9.67 -12.38 -1.45
C GLY A 472 9.23 -13.20 -2.67
N LYS A 473 9.75 -14.43 -2.85
CA LYS A 473 9.39 -15.32 -3.96
C LYS A 473 8.24 -16.24 -3.57
N VAL A 474 7.24 -16.34 -4.43
CA VAL A 474 6.17 -17.33 -4.28
C VAL A 474 6.72 -18.70 -4.63
N SER A 475 6.77 -19.61 -3.66
CA SER A 475 7.22 -20.98 -3.84
C SER A 475 6.06 -21.94 -4.12
N TRP A 476 4.88 -21.63 -3.62
CA TRP A 476 3.64 -22.35 -3.88
C TRP A 476 2.44 -21.43 -3.75
N GLN A 477 1.41 -21.65 -4.56
CA GLN A 477 0.12 -20.98 -4.45
C GLN A 477 -1.01 -21.81 -5.03
N THR A 478 -2.23 -21.57 -4.53
CA THR A 478 -3.46 -22.14 -5.07
C THR A 478 -4.01 -21.33 -6.24
N ARG A 479 -4.98 -21.90 -6.93
CA ARG A 479 -5.93 -21.16 -7.77
C ARG A 479 -7.10 -20.68 -6.92
N GLU A 480 -7.78 -19.66 -7.40
CA GLU A 480 -9.02 -19.18 -6.78
C GLU A 480 -10.18 -20.13 -7.02
N LEU A 481 -11.16 -20.13 -6.10
CA LEU A 481 -12.42 -20.88 -6.17
C LEU A 481 -12.24 -22.40 -6.26
N VAL A 482 -11.16 -22.94 -5.71
CA VAL A 482 -10.93 -24.38 -5.61
C VAL A 482 -10.60 -24.76 -4.17
N ALA A 483 -10.99 -25.98 -3.76
CA ALA A 483 -10.43 -26.59 -2.58
C ALA A 483 -9.03 -27.11 -2.92
N ASP A 484 -8.04 -26.78 -2.10
CA ASP A 484 -6.64 -27.19 -2.31
C ASP A 484 -5.88 -27.21 -0.97
N MET A 485 -4.81 -27.96 -0.91
CA MET A 485 -3.98 -28.08 0.28
C MET A 485 -2.55 -28.43 -0.07
N ASN A 486 -1.63 -28.05 0.79
CA ASN A 486 -0.23 -28.49 0.66
C ASN A 486 0.47 -28.49 2.02
N VAL A 487 1.59 -29.17 2.12
CA VAL A 487 2.52 -29.07 3.25
C VAL A 487 3.83 -28.52 2.72
N VAL A 488 4.21 -27.34 3.22
CA VAL A 488 5.40 -26.63 2.78
C VAL A 488 6.45 -26.57 3.88
N LYS A 489 7.73 -26.73 3.51
CA LYS A 489 8.85 -26.58 4.43
C LYS A 489 9.24 -25.11 4.52
N VAL A 490 9.02 -24.51 5.68
CA VAL A 490 9.14 -23.08 5.92
C VAL A 490 10.36 -22.79 6.80
N PRO A 491 11.28 -21.89 6.41
CA PRO A 491 12.38 -21.47 7.28
C PRO A 491 11.87 -20.63 8.44
N VAL A 492 12.36 -20.93 9.64
CA VAL A 492 12.08 -20.17 10.86
C VAL A 492 13.26 -19.23 11.09
N ARG A 493 13.08 -17.95 10.79
CA ARG A 493 14.11 -16.91 10.93
C ARG A 493 13.76 -15.99 12.07
N THR A 494 14.68 -15.76 13.01
CA THR A 494 14.49 -14.90 14.18
C THR A 494 15.20 -13.56 14.03
N GLN A 495 16.28 -13.49 13.27
CA GLN A 495 17.01 -12.25 13.04
C GLN A 495 16.16 -11.19 12.35
N GLU A 496 16.15 -10.00 12.93
CA GLU A 496 15.38 -8.87 12.44
C GLU A 496 16.16 -8.04 11.42
N THR A 497 15.43 -7.52 10.42
CA THR A 497 15.94 -6.50 9.50
C THR A 497 16.11 -5.15 10.19
N LEU A 498 16.83 -4.22 9.54
CA LEU A 498 16.91 -2.85 10.05
C LEU A 498 15.52 -2.19 10.11
N ALA A 499 14.67 -2.40 9.10
CA ALA A 499 13.29 -1.90 9.09
C ALA A 499 12.50 -2.33 10.33
N THR A 500 12.58 -3.61 10.71
CA THR A 500 11.94 -4.11 11.92
C THR A 500 12.49 -3.43 13.17
N LYS A 501 13.81 -3.25 13.28
CA LYS A 501 14.49 -2.65 14.45
C LYS A 501 14.18 -1.17 14.62
N VAL A 502 14.27 -0.36 13.54
CA VAL A 502 14.08 1.09 13.63
C VAL A 502 12.60 1.50 13.61
N GLY A 503 11.73 0.64 13.12
CA GLY A 503 10.28 0.87 13.13
C GLY A 503 9.84 1.99 12.19
N ALA A 504 9.01 2.90 12.69
CA ALA A 504 8.46 4.00 11.90
C ALA A 504 9.42 5.21 11.72
N LEU A 505 10.63 5.17 12.29
CA LEU A 505 11.57 6.31 12.22
C LEU A 505 11.90 6.74 10.78
N PRO A 506 12.17 5.83 9.80
CA PRO A 506 12.40 6.23 8.42
C PRO A 506 11.20 6.93 7.79
N GLU A 507 9.99 6.45 8.05
CA GLU A 507 8.75 7.06 7.57
C GLU A 507 8.60 8.49 8.09
N TRP A 508 8.74 8.69 9.41
CA TRP A 508 8.63 10.00 10.04
C TRP A 508 9.73 10.96 9.57
N ALA A 509 10.96 10.49 9.41
CA ALA A 509 12.05 11.32 8.90
C ALA A 509 11.76 11.82 7.47
N LEU A 510 11.29 10.94 6.59
CA LEU A 510 10.92 11.29 5.23
C LEU A 510 9.73 12.26 5.17
N MET A 511 8.72 12.05 5.99
CA MET A 511 7.56 12.95 6.11
C MET A 511 7.95 14.33 6.58
N VAL A 512 8.73 14.42 7.68
CA VAL A 512 9.19 15.70 8.24
C VAL A 512 10.05 16.44 7.23
N MET A 513 10.91 15.74 6.52
CA MET A 513 11.74 16.29 5.44
C MET A 513 10.86 16.94 4.34
N GLY A 514 9.84 16.23 3.85
CA GLY A 514 8.93 16.73 2.83
C GLY A 514 8.08 17.93 3.32
N ALA A 515 7.51 17.81 4.51
CA ALA A 515 6.70 18.86 5.13
C ALA A 515 7.51 20.14 5.42
N ALA A 516 8.72 20.00 5.95
CA ALA A 516 9.62 21.11 6.21
C ALA A 516 10.01 21.84 4.91
N ALA A 517 10.28 21.10 3.83
CA ALA A 517 10.57 21.68 2.52
C ALA A 517 9.38 22.48 1.98
N ALA A 518 8.16 21.97 2.11
CA ALA A 518 6.93 22.66 1.69
C ALA A 518 6.69 23.92 2.53
N GLY A 519 6.83 23.85 3.86
CA GLY A 519 6.73 25.00 4.76
C GLY A 519 7.75 26.09 4.43
N PHE A 520 9.01 25.71 4.20
CA PHE A 520 10.08 26.64 3.81
C PHE A 520 9.79 27.30 2.45
N ALA A 521 9.30 26.54 1.48
CA ALA A 521 8.93 27.10 0.17
C ALA A 521 7.79 28.11 0.28
N ALA A 522 6.77 27.84 1.10
CA ALA A 522 5.67 28.73 1.36
C ALA A 522 6.12 30.03 2.04
N TRP A 523 6.96 29.93 3.07
CA TRP A 523 7.52 31.09 3.78
C TRP A 523 8.35 31.99 2.86
N ARG A 524 9.26 31.42 2.04
CA ARG A 524 10.02 32.19 1.03
C ARG A 524 9.09 32.90 0.03
N GLY A 525 8.00 32.24 -0.36
CA GLY A 525 7.02 32.82 -1.27
C GLY A 525 6.33 34.04 -0.68
N ARG A 526 5.93 34.01 0.59
CA ARG A 526 5.30 35.12 1.31
C ARG A 526 6.25 36.34 1.41
N ARG A 527 7.48 36.13 1.88
CA ARG A 527 8.48 37.21 2.01
C ARG A 527 8.80 37.92 0.70
N ARG A 528 8.79 37.23 -0.44
CA ARG A 528 8.96 37.84 -1.75
C ARG A 528 7.74 38.69 -2.16
N GLY A 529 6.53 38.22 -1.84
CA GLY A 529 5.30 38.97 -2.07
C GLY A 529 5.23 40.27 -1.27
N ASP A 530 5.65 40.23 -0.01
CA ASP A 530 5.67 41.39 0.89
C ASP A 530 6.68 42.46 0.44
N ARG A 531 7.88 42.06 -0.02
CA ARG A 531 8.87 42.99 -0.59
C ARG A 531 8.36 43.70 -1.85
N MET A 532 7.70 42.98 -2.76
CA MET A 532 7.12 43.59 -3.99
C MET A 532 5.89 44.43 -3.74
N ARG A 533 5.27 44.40 -2.56
CA ARG A 533 4.16 45.29 -2.17
C ARG A 533 4.65 46.57 -1.49
N ASN A 534 5.86 46.53 -0.92
CA ASN A 534 6.46 47.65 -0.21
C ASN A 534 7.44 48.46 -1.09
N GLU A 535 7.73 47.99 -2.31
CA GLU A 535 8.36 48.70 -3.40
C GLU A 535 7.31 49.19 -4.41
#